data_48b5dbb3c5698a5b047b9a0a05238193
#
_entry.id   48b5dbb3c5698a5b047b9a0a05238193
#
_cell.length_a   1.000
_cell.length_b   1.000
_cell.length_c   1.000
_cell.angle_alpha   90.00
_cell.angle_beta   90.00
_cell.angle_gamma   90.00
#
_symmetry.space_group_name_H-M   'P 1'
#
loop_
_entity.id
_entity.type
_entity.pdbx_description
1 polymer ?
#
loop_
_entity_poly.entity_id
_entity_poly.type
_entity_poly.pdbx_seq_one_letter_code
_entity_poly.pdbx_strand_id
1 'polypeptide(L)'
;MKRLFVCPAVILLALAVCCSPAAVEDNGERTAVMTARKILTLADEVTLTFNVLDGKYSQASVLEDVAFTAKAYPKALAAYENENGASVVMMPEDCYSIGTIVVRKMETSGEIVVRIDQNKLRKLSSAKAFLLPLKLESNNPAMKLRDYTYVVVPALGGSDECVRAVLPSADGYADIYYSDAKDNTDCIVYFPGGGFANHTPGCISQIVDYCKGKGITLAIVMYRLPNRDRRRTMTDCENAIEMMLTGKAMLGGYSKLGVMGESAGGYLAALMSAMHPKKIDFQIDCYPVISRDPGKTHTGSMTMFLGPAYPSQELIDTYSVEKRVTSATPPAYVAYSIDDDIVKPNENSHAYCEALRKAGVPVKEIPHETGGHHWGQWQDFPASMFEWIASLHAE
;
A
#
# COMPACT_ATOMS: atom_id res chain seq x y z
N MET A 1 -21.84 -64.49 6.63
CA MET A 1 -20.87 -64.34 5.55
C MET A 1 -20.67 -62.85 5.26
N LYS A 2 -19.60 -62.29 5.80
CA LYS A 2 -19.22 -60.90 5.60
C LYS A 2 -18.31 -60.82 4.38
N ARG A 3 -18.69 -60.09 3.35
CA ARG A 3 -17.81 -59.76 2.23
C ARG A 3 -17.14 -58.41 2.50
N LEU A 4 -15.82 -58.42 2.72
CA LEU A 4 -14.93 -57.28 2.68
C LEU A 4 -14.82 -56.82 1.22
N PHE A 5 -15.10 -55.55 0.99
CA PHE A 5 -14.68 -54.87 -0.23
C PHE A 5 -13.30 -54.23 0.03
N VAL A 6 -12.31 -54.74 -0.65
CA VAL A 6 -10.95 -54.19 -0.71
C VAL A 6 -10.93 -53.16 -1.84
N CYS A 7 -10.66 -51.94 -1.51
CA CYS A 7 -10.42 -50.86 -2.49
C CYS A 7 -8.97 -50.98 -3.00
N PRO A 8 -8.72 -51.03 -4.31
CA PRO A 8 -7.35 -51.07 -4.82
C PRO A 8 -6.75 -49.66 -4.75
N ALA A 9 -5.74 -49.52 -3.92
CA ALA A 9 -4.87 -48.34 -3.93
C ALA A 9 -4.10 -48.29 -5.26
N VAL A 10 -4.37 -47.28 -6.06
CA VAL A 10 -3.55 -46.94 -7.23
C VAL A 10 -2.25 -46.34 -6.73
N ILE A 11 -1.20 -47.14 -6.72
CA ILE A 11 0.17 -46.67 -6.50
C ILE A 11 0.61 -45.98 -7.80
N LEU A 12 0.57 -44.63 -7.82
CA LEU A 12 1.28 -43.87 -8.83
C LEU A 12 2.77 -43.95 -8.51
N LEU A 13 3.49 -44.81 -9.20
CA LEU A 13 4.95 -44.78 -9.25
C LEU A 13 5.36 -43.53 -10.04
N ALA A 14 5.66 -42.45 -9.33
CA ALA A 14 6.40 -41.34 -9.91
C ALA A 14 7.81 -41.84 -10.19
N LEU A 15 8.10 -42.12 -11.43
CA LEU A 15 9.47 -42.23 -11.93
C LEU A 15 10.13 -40.87 -11.76
N ALA A 16 10.80 -40.67 -10.62
CA ALA A 16 11.77 -39.62 -10.46
C ALA A 16 12.91 -39.96 -11.43
N VAL A 17 12.86 -39.36 -12.62
CA VAL A 17 14.05 -39.23 -13.44
C VAL A 17 15.00 -38.35 -12.64
N CYS A 18 15.93 -38.98 -11.94
CA CYS A 18 17.12 -38.32 -11.40
C CYS A 18 17.97 -37.80 -12.59
N CYS A 19 17.54 -36.70 -13.22
CA CYS A 19 18.47 -35.82 -13.84
C CYS A 19 19.15 -35.09 -12.68
N SER A 20 20.33 -35.57 -12.27
CA SER A 20 21.27 -34.72 -11.56
C SER A 20 21.41 -33.45 -12.38
N PRO A 21 21.11 -32.28 -11.86
CA PRO A 21 21.40 -31.06 -12.57
C PRO A 21 22.92 -31.13 -12.86
N ALA A 22 23.28 -31.12 -14.14
CA ALA A 22 24.68 -30.95 -14.51
C ALA A 22 25.20 -29.80 -13.67
N ALA A 23 26.26 -30.05 -12.91
CA ALA A 23 26.86 -29.01 -12.09
C ALA A 23 27.18 -27.85 -13.05
N VAL A 24 26.39 -26.79 -12.96
CA VAL A 24 26.69 -25.58 -13.70
C VAL A 24 28.02 -25.11 -13.11
N GLU A 25 29.09 -25.19 -13.89
CA GLU A 25 30.38 -24.72 -13.45
C GLU A 25 30.20 -23.27 -12.99
N ASP A 26 30.44 -23.01 -11.72
CA ASP A 26 30.42 -21.68 -11.15
C ASP A 26 31.60 -20.93 -11.77
N ASN A 27 31.33 -20.07 -12.74
CA ASN A 27 32.33 -19.25 -13.42
C ASN A 27 32.93 -18.15 -12.53
N GLY A 28 32.52 -18.10 -11.25
CA GLY A 28 32.98 -17.11 -10.28
C GLY A 28 32.42 -15.70 -10.51
N GLU A 29 31.57 -15.52 -11.52
CA GLU A 29 30.96 -14.22 -11.78
C GLU A 29 29.88 -13.92 -10.73
N ARG A 30 29.98 -12.79 -10.05
CA ARG A 30 29.02 -12.35 -9.01
C ARG A 30 28.38 -11.03 -9.39
N THR A 31 27.08 -10.94 -9.13
CA THR A 31 26.31 -9.73 -9.36
C THR A 31 25.55 -9.37 -8.08
N ALA A 32 25.78 -8.18 -7.53
CA ALA A 32 24.97 -7.66 -6.45
C ALA A 32 23.76 -6.87 -7.00
N VAL A 33 22.56 -7.18 -6.50
CA VAL A 33 21.29 -6.63 -6.99
C VAL A 33 20.45 -6.15 -5.83
N MET A 34 20.02 -4.89 -5.85
CA MET A 34 19.07 -4.32 -4.86
C MET A 34 17.75 -5.08 -4.89
N THR A 35 17.18 -5.40 -3.73
CA THR A 35 15.91 -6.12 -3.60
C THR A 35 14.70 -5.22 -3.81
N ALA A 36 14.80 -3.94 -3.46
CA ALA A 36 13.75 -2.95 -3.63
C ALA A 36 14.11 -1.91 -4.67
N ARG A 37 13.20 -1.67 -5.62
CA ARG A 37 13.36 -0.59 -6.62
C ARG A 37 13.03 0.78 -6.03
N LYS A 38 12.08 0.85 -5.10
CA LYS A 38 11.62 2.07 -4.45
C LYS A 38 11.30 1.79 -2.97
N ILE A 39 11.72 2.71 -2.12
CA ILE A 39 11.38 2.76 -0.69
C ILE A 39 10.85 4.17 -0.42
N LEU A 40 9.58 4.26 -0.07
CA LEU A 40 8.96 5.49 0.41
C LEU A 40 8.98 5.46 1.94
N THR A 41 9.49 6.50 2.57
CA THR A 41 9.68 6.50 4.02
C THR A 41 9.52 7.87 4.66
N LEU A 42 9.03 7.87 5.91
CA LEU A 42 9.14 8.98 6.85
C LEU A 42 10.11 8.66 8.01
N ALA A 43 10.74 7.49 7.99
CA ALA A 43 11.68 7.09 9.03
C ALA A 43 13.03 7.80 8.91
N ASP A 44 13.72 7.95 10.05
CA ASP A 44 15.09 8.48 10.09
C ASP A 44 16.13 7.47 9.61
N GLU A 45 15.73 6.21 9.42
CA GLU A 45 16.62 5.14 8.99
C GLU A 45 15.93 4.22 7.99
N VAL A 46 16.66 3.85 6.94
CA VAL A 46 16.21 2.92 5.90
C VAL A 46 17.27 1.85 5.70
N THR A 47 16.85 0.61 5.64
CA THR A 47 17.72 -0.52 5.29
C THR A 47 17.59 -0.87 3.81
N LEU A 48 18.69 -0.79 3.10
CA LEU A 48 18.82 -1.24 1.71
C LEU A 48 19.31 -2.68 1.69
N THR A 49 18.45 -3.60 1.32
CA THR A 49 18.82 -5.01 1.18
C THR A 49 19.23 -5.32 -0.26
N PHE A 50 20.28 -6.10 -0.43
CA PHE A 50 20.71 -6.60 -1.75
C PHE A 50 21.08 -8.08 -1.67
N ASN A 51 20.93 -8.78 -2.78
CA ASN A 51 21.34 -10.18 -2.93
C ASN A 51 22.57 -10.27 -3.86
N VAL A 52 23.41 -11.26 -3.60
CA VAL A 52 24.48 -11.66 -4.50
C VAL A 52 23.99 -12.84 -5.34
N LEU A 53 24.16 -12.76 -6.65
CA LEU A 53 23.71 -13.75 -7.62
C LEU A 53 24.89 -14.30 -8.42
N ASP A 54 24.78 -15.54 -8.89
CA ASP A 54 25.66 -16.08 -9.93
C ASP A 54 25.24 -15.51 -11.29
N GLY A 55 26.07 -14.80 -11.95
CA GLY A 55 25.90 -14.25 -13.31
C GLY A 55 24.50 -13.95 -13.84
N LYS A 56 23.45 -14.71 -13.49
CA LYS A 56 22.10 -14.53 -14.02
C LYS A 56 20.98 -14.48 -13.00
N TYR A 57 20.70 -15.50 -12.18
CA TYR A 57 19.43 -15.54 -11.43
C TYR A 57 19.47 -16.33 -10.11
N SER A 58 20.50 -17.15 -9.87
CA SER A 58 20.54 -17.95 -8.65
C SER A 58 21.28 -17.21 -7.54
N GLN A 59 20.78 -17.29 -6.33
CA GLN A 59 21.47 -16.74 -5.17
C GLN A 59 22.83 -17.43 -5.00
N ALA A 60 23.88 -16.65 -4.85
CA ALA A 60 25.25 -17.12 -4.74
C ALA A 60 25.96 -16.45 -3.57
N SER A 61 26.95 -17.14 -2.99
CA SER A 61 27.79 -16.57 -1.95
C SER A 61 28.93 -15.75 -2.52
N VAL A 62 29.40 -14.75 -1.75
CA VAL A 62 30.68 -14.10 -2.07
C VAL A 62 31.84 -15.08 -1.82
N LEU A 63 32.85 -15.03 -2.66
CA LEU A 63 34.00 -15.94 -2.60
C LEU A 63 35.07 -15.48 -1.61
N GLU A 64 35.01 -14.23 -1.20
CA GLU A 64 35.89 -13.57 -0.22
C GLU A 64 35.06 -12.51 0.52
N ASP A 65 35.61 -11.91 1.57
CA ASP A 65 34.99 -10.78 2.27
C ASP A 65 34.95 -9.55 1.34
N VAL A 66 33.76 -9.01 1.09
CA VAL A 66 33.53 -7.87 0.18
C VAL A 66 32.86 -6.73 0.93
N ALA A 67 33.48 -5.56 0.88
CA ALA A 67 32.86 -4.36 1.41
C ALA A 67 31.90 -3.75 0.38
N PHE A 68 30.69 -3.41 0.86
CA PHE A 68 29.67 -2.73 0.08
C PHE A 68 29.24 -1.43 0.76
N THR A 69 28.97 -0.43 -0.06
CA THR A 69 28.26 0.79 0.30
C THR A 69 27.30 1.17 -0.83
N ALA A 70 26.58 2.26 -0.67
CA ALA A 70 25.80 2.83 -1.76
C ALA A 70 26.21 4.29 -1.98
N LYS A 71 25.97 4.80 -3.17
CA LYS A 71 26.27 6.17 -3.55
C LYS A 71 25.08 6.81 -4.25
N ALA A 72 24.87 8.10 -3.98
CA ALA A 72 23.87 8.89 -4.67
C ALA A 72 24.14 8.92 -6.20
N TYR A 73 23.07 8.71 -6.96
CA TYR A 73 23.12 8.67 -8.42
C TYR A 73 22.15 9.68 -9.06
N PRO A 74 22.47 10.98 -9.04
CA PRO A 74 21.54 12.05 -9.45
C PRO A 74 20.98 11.92 -10.87
N LYS A 75 21.74 11.27 -11.77
CA LYS A 75 21.31 11.03 -13.17
C LYS A 75 20.02 10.20 -13.27
N ALA A 76 19.63 9.49 -12.22
CA ALA A 76 18.41 8.70 -12.18
C ALA A 76 17.15 9.50 -11.82
N LEU A 77 17.26 10.80 -11.49
CA LEU A 77 16.08 11.63 -11.13
C LEU A 77 15.07 11.69 -12.26
N ALA A 78 15.48 12.07 -13.46
CA ALA A 78 14.59 12.17 -14.61
C ALA A 78 13.93 10.82 -14.97
N ALA A 79 14.66 9.70 -14.81
CA ALA A 79 14.11 8.37 -15.01
C ALA A 79 13.00 8.09 -13.99
N TYR A 80 13.21 8.42 -12.72
CA TYR A 80 12.20 8.26 -11.68
C TYR A 80 10.93 9.09 -11.97
N GLU A 81 11.10 10.37 -12.34
CA GLU A 81 9.96 11.24 -12.65
C GLU A 81 9.13 10.71 -13.82
N ASN A 82 9.79 10.23 -14.88
CA ASN A 82 9.12 9.66 -16.04
C ASN A 82 8.42 8.31 -15.72
N GLU A 83 9.09 7.43 -14.98
CA GLU A 83 8.53 6.11 -14.60
C GLU A 83 7.31 6.23 -13.67
N ASN A 84 7.29 7.23 -12.80
CA ASN A 84 6.27 7.35 -11.75
C ASN A 84 5.26 8.49 -11.99
N GLY A 85 5.40 9.27 -13.06
CA GLY A 85 4.59 10.47 -13.30
C GLY A 85 4.70 11.45 -12.12
N ALA A 86 5.89 11.53 -11.53
CA ALA A 86 6.18 12.25 -10.30
C ALA A 86 6.89 13.58 -10.57
N SER A 87 6.89 14.45 -9.56
CA SER A 87 7.75 15.62 -9.51
C SER A 87 8.46 15.65 -8.17
N VAL A 88 9.78 15.52 -8.18
CA VAL A 88 10.60 15.37 -6.98
C VAL A 88 11.82 16.29 -7.03
N VAL A 89 12.49 16.47 -5.91
CA VAL A 89 13.79 17.17 -5.83
C VAL A 89 14.84 16.23 -5.25
N MET A 90 16.08 16.41 -5.66
CA MET A 90 17.19 15.66 -5.06
C MET A 90 17.29 15.96 -3.57
N MET A 91 17.47 14.92 -2.76
CA MET A 91 17.77 15.06 -1.34
C MET A 91 19.14 15.73 -1.19
N PRO A 92 19.26 16.81 -0.40
CA PRO A 92 20.55 17.45 -0.16
C PRO A 92 21.55 16.50 0.54
N GLU A 93 22.83 16.62 0.18
CA GLU A 93 23.87 15.70 0.67
C GLU A 93 24.06 15.76 2.19
N ASP A 94 23.79 16.91 2.82
CA ASP A 94 23.89 17.07 4.26
C ASP A 94 22.66 16.55 5.03
N CYS A 95 21.64 16.04 4.33
CA CYS A 95 20.42 15.49 4.92
C CYS A 95 20.44 13.97 5.05
N TYR A 96 21.50 13.28 4.62
CA TYR A 96 21.61 11.83 4.75
C TYR A 96 23.05 11.37 4.98
N SER A 97 23.18 10.15 5.48
CA SER A 97 24.45 9.42 5.51
C SER A 97 24.24 7.96 5.12
N ILE A 98 25.24 7.36 4.49
CA ILE A 98 25.16 5.99 3.98
C ILE A 98 26.24 5.16 4.67
N GLY A 99 25.83 4.02 5.22
CA GLY A 99 26.71 3.07 5.86
C GLY A 99 27.52 2.24 4.88
N THR A 100 28.50 1.52 5.44
CA THR A 100 29.27 0.50 4.76
C THR A 100 29.15 -0.80 5.53
N ILE A 101 29.03 -1.93 4.81
CA ILE A 101 29.03 -3.25 5.41
C ILE A 101 30.07 -4.15 4.74
N VAL A 102 30.47 -5.19 5.43
CA VAL A 102 31.29 -6.27 4.86
C VAL A 102 30.41 -7.52 4.80
N VAL A 103 30.12 -7.97 3.60
CA VAL A 103 29.53 -9.28 3.34
C VAL A 103 30.65 -10.29 3.46
N ARG A 104 30.53 -11.21 4.41
CA ARG A 104 31.56 -12.20 4.69
C ARG A 104 31.56 -13.30 3.65
N LYS A 105 32.72 -13.92 3.44
CA LYS A 105 32.82 -15.12 2.61
C LYS A 105 31.74 -16.12 2.96
N MET A 106 31.08 -16.66 1.94
CA MET A 106 29.93 -17.58 2.00
C MET A 106 28.57 -16.93 2.31
N GLU A 107 28.50 -15.65 2.61
CA GLU A 107 27.22 -14.92 2.68
C GLU A 107 26.70 -14.60 1.29
N THR A 108 25.37 -14.46 1.17
CA THR A 108 24.65 -14.31 -0.10
C THR A 108 23.88 -12.99 -0.22
N SER A 109 23.92 -12.17 0.81
CA SER A 109 23.17 -10.90 0.87
C SER A 109 23.83 -9.93 1.84
N GLY A 110 23.42 -8.67 1.77
CA GLY A 110 23.85 -7.64 2.70
C GLY A 110 22.80 -6.57 2.90
N GLU A 111 22.98 -5.78 3.95
CA GLU A 111 22.09 -4.69 4.33
C GLU A 111 22.90 -3.42 4.59
N ILE A 112 22.60 -2.35 3.86
CA ILE A 112 23.23 -1.05 4.03
C ILE A 112 22.23 -0.12 4.69
N VAL A 113 22.61 0.48 5.81
CA VAL A 113 21.78 1.46 6.50
C VAL A 113 22.01 2.85 5.92
N VAL A 114 20.91 3.51 5.55
CA VAL A 114 20.86 4.93 5.16
C VAL A 114 20.14 5.69 6.27
N ARG A 115 20.82 6.67 6.87
CA ARG A 115 20.21 7.56 7.86
C ARG A 115 19.80 8.87 7.20
N ILE A 116 18.62 9.35 7.55
CA ILE A 116 17.98 10.54 6.96
C ILE A 116 17.72 11.55 8.09
N ASP A 117 18.22 12.74 7.94
CA ASP A 117 17.93 13.83 8.88
C ASP A 117 16.58 14.49 8.54
N GLN A 118 15.51 13.91 9.06
CA GLN A 118 14.14 14.41 8.87
C GLN A 118 13.98 15.84 9.39
N ASN A 119 14.71 16.24 10.45
CA ASN A 119 14.63 17.58 11.01
C ASN A 119 15.22 18.63 10.05
N LYS A 120 16.29 18.28 9.33
CA LYS A 120 16.81 19.15 8.28
C LYS A 120 15.87 19.24 7.09
N LEU A 121 15.35 18.09 6.63
CA LEU A 121 14.41 18.07 5.48
C LEU A 121 13.15 18.90 5.75
N ARG A 122 12.57 18.83 6.94
CA ARG A 122 11.41 19.66 7.34
C ARG A 122 11.65 21.16 7.24
N LYS A 123 12.88 21.62 7.51
CA LYS A 123 13.25 23.03 7.43
C LYS A 123 13.37 23.56 6.00
N LEU A 124 13.45 22.68 5.01
CA LEU A 124 13.66 23.07 3.62
C LEU A 124 12.40 23.55 2.90
N SER A 125 11.22 23.45 3.53
CA SER A 125 9.93 23.95 2.99
C SER A 125 9.72 23.59 1.51
N SER A 126 9.96 22.34 1.14
CA SER A 126 9.78 21.89 -0.25
C SER A 126 8.31 21.64 -0.56
N ALA A 127 7.88 22.07 -1.74
CA ALA A 127 6.57 21.68 -2.30
C ALA A 127 6.60 20.30 -2.98
N LYS A 128 7.75 19.64 -3.00
CA LYS A 128 7.96 18.35 -3.67
C LYS A 128 8.65 17.37 -2.73
N ALA A 129 8.34 16.08 -2.87
CA ALA A 129 9.04 15.02 -2.16
C ALA A 129 10.54 15.01 -2.52
N PHE A 130 11.37 14.59 -1.57
CA PHE A 130 12.81 14.42 -1.75
C PHE A 130 13.12 13.03 -2.33
N LEU A 131 14.03 12.97 -3.29
CA LEU A 131 14.50 11.75 -3.91
C LEU A 131 16.00 11.54 -3.65
N LEU A 132 16.36 10.36 -3.17
CA LEU A 132 17.73 9.89 -3.08
C LEU A 132 17.88 8.61 -3.92
N PRO A 133 18.27 8.72 -5.19
CA PRO A 133 18.61 7.56 -6.00
C PRO A 133 19.96 7.00 -5.55
N LEU A 134 20.01 5.72 -5.24
CA LEU A 134 21.20 5.04 -4.71
C LEU A 134 21.63 3.89 -5.61
N LYS A 135 22.91 3.81 -5.89
CA LYS A 135 23.57 2.70 -6.59
C LYS A 135 24.56 2.04 -5.65
N LEU A 136 24.65 0.71 -5.69
CA LEU A 136 25.68 -0.03 -4.95
C LEU A 136 27.09 0.32 -5.45
N GLU A 137 28.03 0.36 -4.51
CA GLU A 137 29.47 0.35 -4.75
C GLU A 137 30.12 -0.81 -3.97
N SER A 138 31.20 -1.35 -4.50
CA SER A 138 31.94 -2.45 -3.89
C SER A 138 33.44 -2.23 -4.04
N ASN A 139 34.20 -2.69 -3.06
CA ASN A 139 35.67 -2.71 -3.14
C ASN A 139 36.24 -3.86 -4.03
N ASN A 140 35.36 -4.80 -4.43
CA ASN A 140 35.76 -5.86 -5.37
C ASN A 140 35.44 -5.43 -6.81
N PRO A 141 36.43 -5.15 -7.65
CA PRO A 141 36.21 -4.68 -9.01
C PRO A 141 35.60 -5.74 -9.94
N ALA A 142 35.67 -7.03 -9.58
CA ALA A 142 35.05 -8.10 -10.33
C ALA A 142 33.55 -8.25 -10.03
N MET A 143 33.06 -7.59 -8.96
CA MET A 143 31.64 -7.61 -8.59
C MET A 143 30.83 -6.75 -9.55
N LYS A 144 29.92 -7.36 -10.29
CA LYS A 144 28.94 -6.61 -11.08
C LYS A 144 27.90 -6.01 -10.19
N LEU A 145 27.55 -4.74 -10.41
CA LEU A 145 26.58 -4.00 -9.62
C LEU A 145 25.43 -3.61 -10.53
N ARG A 146 24.25 -4.14 -10.23
CA ARG A 146 23.03 -3.90 -11.01
C ARG A 146 22.03 -3.09 -10.22
N ASP A 147 21.24 -2.35 -10.97
CA ASP A 147 20.10 -1.60 -10.54
C ASP A 147 20.43 -0.47 -9.55
N TYR A 148 19.46 0.29 -9.24
CA TYR A 148 19.45 1.33 -8.24
C TYR A 148 18.14 1.29 -7.47
N THR A 149 18.18 1.79 -6.25
CA THR A 149 17.00 1.96 -5.40
C THR A 149 16.73 3.44 -5.23
N TYR A 150 15.48 3.80 -5.32
CA TYR A 150 14.99 5.13 -4.98
C TYR A 150 14.54 5.17 -3.53
N VAL A 151 15.19 5.97 -2.71
CA VAL A 151 14.64 6.36 -1.40
C VAL A 151 13.90 7.68 -1.58
N VAL A 152 12.63 7.67 -1.27
CA VAL A 152 11.73 8.81 -1.44
C VAL A 152 11.21 9.24 -0.08
N VAL A 153 11.39 10.52 0.24
CA VAL A 153 10.92 11.10 1.49
C VAL A 153 9.90 12.20 1.18
N PRO A 154 8.66 12.06 1.64
CA PRO A 154 7.65 13.11 1.52
C PRO A 154 8.14 14.42 2.12
N ALA A 155 7.94 15.55 1.45
CA ALA A 155 8.11 16.83 2.07
C ALA A 155 6.97 17.08 3.06
N LEU A 156 7.29 17.55 4.25
CA LEU A 156 6.33 17.83 5.30
C LEU A 156 6.14 19.33 5.46
N GLY A 157 4.87 19.76 5.59
CA GLY A 157 4.45 21.13 5.88
C GLY A 157 3.22 21.10 6.77
N GLY A 158 2.51 22.22 6.92
CA GLY A 158 1.28 22.30 7.71
C GLY A 158 1.47 22.93 9.08
N SER A 159 0.61 22.56 10.04
CA SER A 159 0.58 23.06 11.42
C SER A 159 0.83 21.92 12.41
N ASP A 160 0.92 22.25 13.70
CA ASP A 160 1.06 21.24 14.77
C ASP A 160 -0.16 20.30 14.89
N GLU A 161 -1.33 20.75 14.46
CA GLU A 161 -2.56 19.94 14.50
C GLU A 161 -2.74 19.06 13.24
N CYS A 162 -2.20 19.53 12.09
CA CYS A 162 -2.34 18.84 10.82
C CYS A 162 -1.06 18.97 10.00
N VAL A 163 -0.36 17.87 9.81
CA VAL A 163 0.84 17.84 8.97
C VAL A 163 0.46 17.42 7.56
N ARG A 164 0.80 18.26 6.59
CA ARG A 164 0.67 17.92 5.18
C ARG A 164 1.92 17.21 4.68
N ALA A 165 1.77 15.98 4.26
CA ALA A 165 2.82 15.21 3.60
C ALA A 165 2.57 15.21 2.08
N VAL A 166 3.54 15.70 1.32
CA VAL A 166 3.47 15.70 -0.14
C VAL A 166 3.85 14.31 -0.64
N LEU A 167 2.91 13.64 -1.31
CA LEU A 167 3.19 12.35 -1.95
C LEU A 167 4.19 12.53 -3.10
N PRO A 168 4.95 11.47 -3.46
CA PRO A 168 5.90 11.52 -4.57
C PRO A 168 5.19 11.52 -5.93
N SER A 169 4.22 12.39 -6.07
CA SER A 169 3.42 12.63 -7.27
C SER A 169 3.27 14.14 -7.47
N ALA A 170 2.92 14.58 -8.67
CA ALA A 170 2.92 16.02 -8.99
C ALA A 170 1.96 16.83 -8.10
N ASP A 171 0.79 16.27 -7.75
CA ASP A 171 -0.30 17.02 -7.12
C ASP A 171 -1.00 16.24 -5.97
N GLY A 172 -0.46 15.06 -5.57
CA GLY A 172 -1.02 14.27 -4.46
C GLY A 172 -0.39 14.63 -3.12
N TYR A 173 -1.22 14.69 -2.08
CA TYR A 173 -0.75 14.90 -0.70
C TYR A 173 -1.63 14.16 0.30
N ALA A 174 -1.13 13.98 1.51
CA ALA A 174 -1.92 13.52 2.65
C ALA A 174 -1.89 14.57 3.75
N ASP A 175 -3.06 14.94 4.25
CA ASP A 175 -3.20 15.73 5.47
C ASP A 175 -3.31 14.75 6.64
N ILE A 176 -2.32 14.78 7.53
CA ILE A 176 -2.18 13.86 8.66
C ILE A 176 -2.53 14.60 9.92
N TYR A 177 -3.62 14.19 10.55
CA TYR A 177 -4.07 14.65 11.86
C TYR A 177 -3.58 13.66 12.91
N TYR A 178 -2.69 14.11 13.79
CA TYR A 178 -2.19 13.28 14.86
C TYR A 178 -3.25 13.08 15.95
N SER A 179 -3.20 11.91 16.54
CA SER A 179 -3.91 11.70 17.80
C SER A 179 -3.23 12.50 18.91
N ASP A 180 -3.99 13.33 19.58
CA ASP A 180 -3.60 14.02 20.82
C ASP A 180 -3.82 13.13 22.08
N ALA A 181 -4.39 11.94 21.91
CA ALA A 181 -4.51 10.96 22.98
C ALA A 181 -3.15 10.34 23.28
N LYS A 182 -2.85 10.16 24.58
CA LYS A 182 -1.60 9.50 25.05
C LYS A 182 -1.48 8.05 24.57
N ASP A 183 -2.61 7.44 24.23
CA ASP A 183 -2.72 6.06 23.77
C ASP A 183 -3.21 6.08 22.31
N ASN A 184 -2.30 6.37 21.38
CA ASN A 184 -2.59 6.23 19.96
C ASN A 184 -2.69 4.74 19.63
N THR A 185 -3.92 4.27 19.40
CA THR A 185 -4.18 2.84 19.16
C THR A 185 -4.06 2.49 17.69
N ASP A 186 -4.55 3.34 16.79
CA ASP A 186 -4.68 3.00 15.38
C ASP A 186 -4.37 4.17 14.45
N CYS A 187 -4.10 3.81 13.19
CA CYS A 187 -4.01 4.75 12.08
C CYS A 187 -5.09 4.43 11.04
N ILE A 188 -5.80 5.43 10.57
CA ILE A 188 -6.76 5.32 9.48
C ILE A 188 -6.26 6.14 8.29
N VAL A 189 -6.09 5.48 7.15
CA VAL A 189 -5.85 6.12 5.85
C VAL A 189 -7.20 6.29 5.16
N TYR A 190 -7.67 7.53 5.06
CA TYR A 190 -8.98 7.86 4.53
C TYR A 190 -8.89 8.35 3.08
N PHE A 191 -9.72 7.75 2.23
CA PHE A 191 -9.88 8.11 0.83
C PHE A 191 -11.22 8.80 0.62
N PRO A 192 -11.25 10.11 0.31
CA PRO A 192 -12.49 10.82 0.05
C PRO A 192 -13.22 10.32 -1.19
N GLY A 193 -14.55 10.36 -1.17
CA GLY A 193 -15.42 10.10 -2.32
C GLY A 193 -15.45 11.25 -3.33
N GLY A 194 -16.53 11.32 -4.10
CA GLY A 194 -16.75 12.36 -5.12
C GLY A 194 -16.73 11.84 -6.56
N GLY A 195 -17.05 10.55 -6.76
CA GLY A 195 -17.24 9.95 -8.08
C GLY A 195 -15.99 9.94 -8.97
N PHE A 196 -14.80 10.10 -8.40
CA PHE A 196 -13.53 10.31 -9.11
C PHE A 196 -13.47 11.60 -9.95
N ALA A 197 -14.43 12.51 -9.79
CA ALA A 197 -14.47 13.81 -10.44
C ALA A 197 -14.05 14.96 -9.52
N ASN A 198 -14.18 14.77 -8.21
CA ASN A 198 -13.74 15.68 -7.16
C ASN A 198 -13.45 14.90 -5.86
N HIS A 199 -13.14 15.61 -4.78
CA HIS A 199 -13.14 15.11 -3.41
C HIS A 199 -14.29 15.75 -2.64
N THR A 200 -14.91 15.03 -1.71
CA THR A 200 -16.11 15.48 -0.96
C THR A 200 -15.72 16.26 0.31
N PRO A 201 -15.68 17.61 0.31
CA PRO A 201 -15.15 18.38 1.45
C PRO A 201 -15.95 18.18 2.74
N GLY A 202 -17.28 18.00 2.63
CA GLY A 202 -18.14 17.80 3.79
C GLY A 202 -17.83 16.50 4.54
N CYS A 203 -17.60 15.41 3.80
CA CYS A 203 -17.21 14.14 4.40
C CYS A 203 -15.81 14.22 5.03
N ILE A 204 -14.87 14.93 4.42
CA ILE A 204 -13.54 15.17 4.98
C ILE A 204 -13.64 15.84 6.35
N SER A 205 -14.41 16.93 6.45
CA SER A 205 -14.59 17.63 7.73
C SER A 205 -15.22 16.75 8.80
N GLN A 206 -16.24 15.96 8.43
CA GLN A 206 -16.91 15.06 9.35
C GLN A 206 -15.98 13.97 9.90
N ILE A 207 -15.15 13.33 9.06
CA ILE A 207 -14.25 12.28 9.56
C ILE A 207 -13.17 12.85 10.48
N VAL A 208 -12.68 14.07 10.24
CA VAL A 208 -11.77 14.77 11.15
C VAL A 208 -12.43 14.93 12.52
N ASP A 209 -13.66 15.45 12.54
CA ASP A 209 -14.41 15.65 13.78
C ASP A 209 -14.69 14.31 14.51
N TYR A 210 -14.98 13.25 13.77
CA TYR A 210 -15.22 11.92 14.36
C TYR A 210 -13.96 11.35 15.01
N CYS A 211 -12.80 11.48 14.40
CA CYS A 211 -11.53 10.92 14.89
C CYS A 211 -10.90 11.77 16.01
N LYS A 212 -11.30 13.03 16.16
CA LYS A 212 -10.75 13.93 17.16
C LYS A 212 -10.89 13.36 18.58
N GLY A 213 -9.79 13.27 19.31
CA GLY A 213 -9.76 12.76 20.69
C GLY A 213 -10.02 11.26 20.84
N LYS A 214 -9.97 10.48 19.74
CA LYS A 214 -10.24 9.02 19.76
C LYS A 214 -8.99 8.16 19.80
N GLY A 215 -7.80 8.73 19.92
CA GLY A 215 -6.56 7.95 19.89
C GLY A 215 -6.21 7.42 18.50
N ILE A 216 -6.72 8.03 17.44
CA ILE A 216 -6.51 7.60 16.07
C ILE A 216 -5.71 8.64 15.31
N THR A 217 -4.63 8.24 14.66
CA THR A 217 -3.95 9.04 13.64
C THR A 217 -4.75 8.92 12.34
N LEU A 218 -5.21 10.06 11.80
CA LEU A 218 -6.00 10.12 10.58
C LEU A 218 -5.17 10.71 9.43
N ALA A 219 -4.97 9.96 8.36
CA ALA A 219 -4.33 10.43 7.13
C ALA A 219 -5.36 10.58 6.01
N ILE A 220 -5.71 11.81 5.65
CA ILE A 220 -6.64 12.11 4.56
C ILE A 220 -5.87 12.22 3.26
N VAL A 221 -6.11 11.33 2.33
CA VAL A 221 -5.35 11.24 1.08
C VAL A 221 -6.06 12.03 -0.02
N MET A 222 -5.52 13.18 -0.35
CA MET A 222 -5.94 13.97 -1.51
C MET A 222 -5.26 13.39 -2.75
N TYR A 223 -5.69 12.19 -3.14
CA TYR A 223 -5.16 11.48 -4.30
C TYR A 223 -5.43 12.24 -5.60
N ARG A 224 -4.54 12.13 -6.56
CA ARG A 224 -4.79 12.66 -7.91
C ARG A 224 -6.02 11.99 -8.50
N LEU A 225 -6.97 12.78 -8.94
CA LEU A 225 -8.15 12.26 -9.64
C LEU A 225 -7.71 11.47 -10.87
N PRO A 226 -8.33 10.32 -11.16
CA PRO A 226 -7.84 9.43 -12.20
C PRO A 226 -7.86 10.07 -13.59
N ASN A 227 -8.84 10.91 -13.88
CA ASN A 227 -8.98 11.53 -15.19
C ASN A 227 -8.81 10.50 -16.32
N ARG A 228 -9.50 9.36 -16.19
CA ARG A 228 -9.46 8.20 -17.11
C ARG A 228 -8.13 7.41 -17.09
N ASP A 229 -7.26 7.67 -16.13
CA ASP A 229 -6.05 6.85 -15.86
C ASP A 229 -5.98 6.48 -14.38
N ARG A 230 -6.54 5.33 -14.03
CA ARG A 230 -6.57 4.80 -12.66
C ARG A 230 -5.21 4.67 -11.99
N ARG A 231 -4.13 4.50 -12.78
CA ARG A 231 -2.78 4.30 -12.25
C ARG A 231 -2.34 5.45 -11.35
N ARG A 232 -2.71 6.68 -11.70
CA ARG A 232 -2.39 7.88 -10.92
C ARG A 232 -2.97 7.79 -9.51
N THR A 233 -4.26 7.53 -9.42
CA THR A 233 -4.99 7.41 -8.15
C THR A 233 -4.48 6.23 -7.33
N MET A 234 -4.32 5.06 -7.95
CA MET A 234 -3.83 3.86 -7.27
C MET A 234 -2.41 4.07 -6.70
N THR A 235 -1.51 4.67 -7.48
CA THR A 235 -0.15 4.99 -7.01
C THR A 235 -0.17 5.92 -5.80
N ASP A 236 -1.04 6.92 -5.77
CA ASP A 236 -1.15 7.82 -4.63
C ASP A 236 -1.71 7.11 -3.39
N CYS A 237 -2.71 6.26 -3.55
CA CYS A 237 -3.24 5.44 -2.44
C CYS A 237 -2.17 4.48 -1.88
N GLU A 238 -1.44 3.78 -2.74
CA GLU A 238 -0.35 2.89 -2.36
C GLU A 238 0.78 3.65 -1.65
N ASN A 239 1.18 4.81 -2.18
CA ASN A 239 2.20 5.66 -1.56
C ASN A 239 1.74 6.17 -0.18
N ALA A 240 0.48 6.54 -0.01
CA ALA A 240 -0.04 6.98 1.28
C ALA A 240 -0.01 5.86 2.32
N ILE A 241 -0.44 4.65 1.95
CA ILE A 241 -0.37 3.47 2.84
C ILE A 241 1.09 3.18 3.22
N GLU A 242 2.00 3.16 2.27
CA GLU A 242 3.42 2.91 2.52
C GLU A 242 4.05 3.98 3.42
N MET A 243 3.71 5.24 3.19
CA MET A 243 4.14 6.36 4.02
C MET A 243 3.69 6.20 5.47
N MET A 244 2.45 5.80 5.70
CA MET A 244 1.93 5.59 7.05
C MET A 244 2.63 4.41 7.72
N LEU A 245 2.85 3.30 7.03
CA LEU A 245 3.57 2.13 7.55
C LEU A 245 5.01 2.46 7.95
N THR A 246 5.74 3.13 7.08
CA THR A 246 7.15 3.49 7.34
C THR A 246 7.29 4.61 8.36
N GLY A 247 6.29 5.49 8.45
CA GLY A 247 6.24 6.59 9.40
C GLY A 247 5.71 6.24 10.78
N LYS A 248 5.37 4.99 11.05
CA LYS A 248 4.70 4.54 12.27
C LYS A 248 5.35 5.07 13.56
N ALA A 249 6.67 4.99 13.68
CA ALA A 249 7.39 5.46 14.86
C ALA A 249 7.29 6.99 15.04
N MET A 250 7.38 7.75 13.95
CA MET A 250 7.24 9.21 13.95
C MET A 250 5.80 9.65 14.25
N LEU A 251 4.82 8.81 13.92
CA LEU A 251 3.38 9.07 14.05
C LEU A 251 2.78 8.58 15.38
N GLY A 252 3.60 8.38 16.41
CA GLY A 252 3.14 8.01 17.74
C GLY A 252 3.01 6.51 18.00
N GLY A 253 3.39 5.66 17.05
CA GLY A 253 3.51 4.21 17.28
C GLY A 253 2.18 3.46 17.32
N TYR A 254 1.21 3.79 16.50
CA TYR A 254 -0.09 3.11 16.43
C TYR A 254 0.04 1.58 16.28
N SER A 255 -1.00 0.82 16.70
CA SER A 255 -1.02 -0.65 16.67
C SER A 255 -1.40 -1.18 15.28
N LYS A 256 -2.58 -0.80 14.79
CA LYS A 256 -3.16 -1.28 13.53
C LYS A 256 -3.26 -0.16 12.50
N LEU A 257 -3.10 -0.51 11.22
CA LEU A 257 -3.36 0.37 10.08
C LEU A 257 -4.66 -0.07 9.41
N GLY A 258 -5.66 0.80 9.45
CA GLY A 258 -6.89 0.65 8.69
C GLY A 258 -6.95 1.57 7.48
N VAL A 259 -7.80 1.21 6.53
CA VAL A 259 -8.21 2.09 5.44
C VAL A 259 -9.70 2.40 5.56
N MET A 260 -10.09 3.60 5.14
CA MET A 260 -11.50 4.01 5.17
C MET A 260 -11.83 4.86 3.94
N GLY A 261 -13.07 4.80 3.50
CA GLY A 261 -13.54 5.73 2.47
C GLY A 261 -15.04 5.63 2.24
N GLU A 262 -15.58 6.62 1.54
CA GLU A 262 -16.99 6.64 1.15
C GLU A 262 -17.16 6.67 -0.37
N SER A 263 -18.21 6.05 -0.90
CA SER A 263 -18.54 6.07 -2.32
C SER A 263 -17.37 5.60 -3.20
N ALA A 264 -16.83 6.45 -4.07
CA ALA A 264 -15.63 6.20 -4.85
C ALA A 264 -14.38 5.98 -3.97
N GLY A 265 -14.28 6.66 -2.84
CA GLY A 265 -13.24 6.45 -1.82
C GLY A 265 -13.41 5.12 -1.09
N GLY A 266 -14.65 4.71 -0.79
CA GLY A 266 -14.97 3.38 -0.25
C GLY A 266 -14.53 2.26 -1.20
N TYR A 267 -14.69 2.47 -2.50
CA TYR A 267 -14.09 1.56 -3.48
C TYR A 267 -12.56 1.48 -3.36
N LEU A 268 -11.88 2.62 -3.20
CA LEU A 268 -10.42 2.62 -3.05
C LEU A 268 -9.99 1.88 -1.78
N ALA A 269 -10.70 2.08 -0.66
CA ALA A 269 -10.44 1.37 0.58
C ALA A 269 -10.57 -0.14 0.41
N ALA A 270 -11.68 -0.60 -0.17
CA ALA A 270 -11.93 -2.00 -0.46
C ALA A 270 -10.91 -2.58 -1.47
N LEU A 271 -10.57 -1.83 -2.53
CA LEU A 271 -9.59 -2.26 -3.53
C LEU A 271 -8.18 -2.41 -2.94
N MET A 272 -7.72 -1.41 -2.17
CA MET A 272 -6.41 -1.46 -1.52
C MET A 272 -6.34 -2.63 -0.52
N SER A 273 -7.40 -2.89 0.23
CA SER A 273 -7.51 -4.03 1.14
C SER A 273 -7.39 -5.37 0.41
N ALA A 274 -8.05 -5.52 -0.73
CA ALA A 274 -7.96 -6.74 -1.53
C ALA A 274 -6.60 -6.91 -2.23
N MET A 275 -5.94 -5.82 -2.61
CA MET A 275 -4.64 -5.85 -3.28
C MET A 275 -3.45 -5.99 -2.32
N HIS A 276 -3.55 -5.43 -1.13
CA HIS A 276 -2.47 -5.35 -0.15
C HIS A 276 -2.86 -5.90 1.24
N PRO A 277 -3.43 -7.11 1.33
CA PRO A 277 -4.01 -7.64 2.57
C PRO A 277 -2.99 -7.84 3.71
N LYS A 278 -1.68 -7.85 3.40
CA LYS A 278 -0.62 -7.95 4.41
C LYS A 278 -0.17 -6.60 4.99
N LYS A 279 -0.63 -5.49 4.41
CA LYS A 279 -0.28 -4.13 4.79
C LYS A 279 -1.39 -3.42 5.55
N ILE A 280 -2.61 -3.93 5.48
CA ILE A 280 -3.82 -3.33 6.01
C ILE A 280 -4.43 -4.30 7.01
N ASP A 281 -4.71 -3.82 8.22
CA ASP A 281 -5.24 -4.64 9.30
C ASP A 281 -6.77 -4.67 9.33
N PHE A 282 -7.44 -3.61 8.84
CA PHE A 282 -8.90 -3.52 8.74
C PHE A 282 -9.36 -2.50 7.69
N GLN A 283 -10.63 -2.59 7.29
CA GLN A 283 -11.23 -1.66 6.32
C GLN A 283 -12.60 -1.17 6.76
N ILE A 284 -12.94 0.07 6.41
CA ILE A 284 -14.21 0.73 6.68
C ILE A 284 -14.74 1.30 5.37
N ASP A 285 -15.80 0.69 4.85
CA ASP A 285 -16.32 0.98 3.52
C ASP A 285 -17.74 1.54 3.65
N CYS A 286 -17.89 2.86 3.41
CA CYS A 286 -19.17 3.54 3.49
C CYS A 286 -19.77 3.66 2.10
N TYR A 287 -20.95 3.06 1.89
CA TYR A 287 -21.69 3.01 0.61
C TYR A 287 -20.75 2.91 -0.62
N PRO A 288 -19.83 1.92 -0.63
CA PRO A 288 -18.76 1.84 -1.63
C PRO A 288 -19.29 1.45 -3.01
N VAL A 289 -18.69 2.00 -4.07
CA VAL A 289 -18.96 1.59 -5.45
C VAL A 289 -18.12 0.36 -5.79
N ILE A 290 -18.61 -0.84 -5.52
CA ILE A 290 -17.82 -2.09 -5.56
C ILE A 290 -17.70 -2.71 -6.93
N SER A 291 -18.84 -2.98 -7.58
CA SER A 291 -18.86 -3.67 -8.87
C SER A 291 -18.40 -2.78 -10.03
N ARG A 292 -17.78 -3.41 -11.02
CA ARG A 292 -17.40 -2.76 -12.30
C ARG A 292 -18.32 -3.17 -13.45
N ASP A 293 -19.28 -4.05 -13.18
CA ASP A 293 -20.29 -4.46 -14.15
C ASP A 293 -21.18 -3.25 -14.51
N PRO A 294 -21.29 -2.88 -15.80
CA PRO A 294 -22.07 -1.73 -16.24
C PRO A 294 -23.54 -1.75 -15.83
N GLY A 295 -24.11 -2.94 -15.61
CA GLY A 295 -25.48 -3.12 -15.12
C GLY A 295 -25.67 -2.90 -13.62
N LYS A 296 -24.56 -2.81 -12.86
CA LYS A 296 -24.56 -2.80 -11.38
C LYS A 296 -23.89 -1.56 -10.79
N THR A 297 -22.93 -1.02 -11.48
CA THR A 297 -22.09 0.07 -10.97
C THR A 297 -22.65 1.45 -11.28
N HIS A 298 -22.12 2.47 -10.57
CA HIS A 298 -22.26 3.86 -10.97
C HIS A 298 -21.33 4.15 -12.16
N THR A 299 -21.86 4.09 -13.38
CA THR A 299 -21.11 4.14 -14.64
C THR A 299 -20.23 5.39 -14.78
N GLY A 300 -20.68 6.54 -14.26
CA GLY A 300 -19.90 7.79 -14.30
C GLY A 300 -18.56 7.65 -13.60
N SER A 301 -18.55 7.17 -12.35
CA SER A 301 -17.33 6.93 -11.57
C SER A 301 -16.40 5.94 -12.27
N MET A 302 -16.99 4.89 -12.87
CA MET A 302 -16.18 3.84 -13.51
C MET A 302 -15.49 4.31 -14.77
N THR A 303 -16.17 5.10 -15.59
CA THR A 303 -15.57 5.69 -16.79
C THR A 303 -14.42 6.64 -16.42
N MET A 304 -14.58 7.41 -15.34
CA MET A 304 -13.53 8.31 -14.85
C MET A 304 -12.34 7.53 -14.31
N PHE A 305 -12.56 6.39 -13.65
CA PHE A 305 -11.49 5.58 -13.08
C PHE A 305 -10.80 4.69 -14.11
N LEU A 306 -11.55 3.89 -14.86
CA LEU A 306 -11.00 2.86 -15.75
C LEU A 306 -10.56 3.41 -17.11
N GLY A 307 -11.11 4.53 -17.54
CA GLY A 307 -10.74 5.19 -18.80
C GLY A 307 -11.45 4.62 -20.02
N PRO A 308 -10.94 4.95 -21.24
CA PRO A 308 -11.65 4.69 -22.51
C PRO A 308 -11.77 3.20 -22.87
N ALA A 309 -10.98 2.33 -22.27
CA ALA A 309 -11.09 0.88 -22.48
C ALA A 309 -12.26 0.24 -21.71
N TYR A 310 -12.92 0.99 -20.84
CA TYR A 310 -14.13 0.53 -20.15
C TYR A 310 -15.38 0.76 -21.00
N PRO A 311 -16.34 -0.18 -21.03
CA PRO A 311 -16.30 -1.46 -20.33
C PRO A 311 -15.58 -2.54 -21.15
N SER A 312 -14.56 -3.16 -20.60
CA SER A 312 -14.01 -4.41 -21.13
C SER A 312 -14.13 -5.50 -20.07
N GLN A 313 -14.31 -6.74 -20.46
CA GLN A 313 -14.47 -7.84 -19.51
C GLN A 313 -13.24 -7.99 -18.63
N GLU A 314 -12.04 -7.83 -19.19
CA GLU A 314 -10.80 -7.86 -18.43
C GLU A 314 -10.76 -6.79 -17.32
N LEU A 315 -11.16 -5.55 -17.61
CA LEU A 315 -11.21 -4.48 -16.62
C LEU A 315 -12.30 -4.73 -15.56
N ILE A 316 -13.48 -5.22 -15.99
CA ILE A 316 -14.55 -5.59 -15.08
C ILE A 316 -14.07 -6.68 -14.10
N ASP A 317 -13.43 -7.72 -14.60
CA ASP A 317 -12.97 -8.84 -13.76
C ASP A 317 -11.77 -8.45 -12.87
N THR A 318 -10.89 -7.59 -13.37
CA THR A 318 -9.71 -7.14 -12.62
C THR A 318 -10.07 -6.16 -11.51
N TYR A 319 -11.04 -5.27 -11.72
CA TYR A 319 -11.32 -4.15 -10.83
C TYR A 319 -12.66 -4.22 -10.09
N SER A 320 -13.48 -5.25 -10.29
CA SER A 320 -14.62 -5.56 -9.41
C SER A 320 -14.11 -6.16 -8.12
N VAL A 321 -14.24 -5.43 -7.00
CA VAL A 321 -13.60 -5.80 -5.74
C VAL A 321 -14.19 -7.08 -5.17
N GLU A 322 -15.50 -7.30 -5.34
CA GLU A 322 -16.18 -8.53 -4.91
C GLU A 322 -15.59 -9.80 -5.55
N LYS A 323 -14.93 -9.68 -6.71
CA LYS A 323 -14.24 -10.78 -7.39
C LYS A 323 -12.79 -10.99 -6.90
N ARG A 324 -12.25 -10.04 -6.16
CA ARG A 324 -10.87 -10.06 -5.66
C ARG A 324 -10.75 -10.50 -4.20
N VAL A 325 -11.86 -10.62 -3.51
CA VAL A 325 -11.89 -11.04 -2.10
C VAL A 325 -11.28 -12.45 -1.96
N THR A 326 -10.40 -12.58 -0.98
CA THR A 326 -9.78 -13.85 -0.57
C THR A 326 -9.86 -13.99 0.95
N SER A 327 -9.53 -15.14 1.49
CA SER A 327 -9.45 -15.34 2.95
C SER A 327 -8.35 -14.48 3.63
N ALA A 328 -7.45 -13.88 2.86
CA ALA A 328 -6.44 -12.95 3.37
C ALA A 328 -6.93 -11.48 3.40
N THR A 329 -8.08 -11.17 2.80
CA THR A 329 -8.67 -9.82 2.84
C THR A 329 -8.93 -9.43 4.30
N PRO A 330 -8.54 -8.22 4.76
CA PRO A 330 -8.71 -7.83 6.15
C PRO A 330 -10.18 -7.69 6.55
N PRO A 331 -10.50 -7.82 7.86
CA PRO A 331 -11.84 -7.59 8.41
C PRO A 331 -12.45 -6.28 7.93
N ALA A 332 -13.75 -6.27 7.67
CA ALA A 332 -14.46 -5.14 7.09
C ALA A 332 -15.62 -4.66 7.94
N TYR A 333 -15.77 -3.33 8.04
CA TYR A 333 -16.97 -2.63 8.47
C TYR A 333 -17.61 -1.98 7.25
N VAL A 334 -18.79 -2.43 6.85
CA VAL A 334 -19.48 -1.95 5.64
C VAL A 334 -20.80 -1.31 6.02
N ALA A 335 -20.92 0.00 5.82
CA ALA A 335 -22.12 0.77 6.14
C ALA A 335 -22.74 1.38 4.88
N TYR A 336 -24.07 1.34 4.78
CA TYR A 336 -24.81 1.88 3.64
C TYR A 336 -26.28 2.13 3.99
N SER A 337 -26.98 2.92 3.18
CA SER A 337 -28.45 3.10 3.28
C SER A 337 -29.14 2.18 2.30
N ILE A 338 -30.25 1.58 2.73
CA ILE A 338 -31.07 0.69 1.90
C ILE A 338 -31.73 1.45 0.75
N ASP A 339 -32.05 2.72 0.98
CA ASP A 339 -32.66 3.65 0.01
C ASP A 339 -31.66 4.39 -0.90
N ASP A 340 -30.37 3.96 -0.94
CA ASP A 340 -29.38 4.52 -1.85
C ASP A 340 -29.74 4.17 -3.31
N ASP A 341 -30.15 5.19 -4.08
CA ASP A 341 -30.55 5.08 -5.48
C ASP A 341 -29.40 5.41 -6.47
N ILE A 342 -28.27 5.93 -5.95
CA ILE A 342 -27.08 6.27 -6.75
C ILE A 342 -26.12 5.07 -6.85
N VAL A 343 -25.82 4.44 -5.72
CA VAL A 343 -25.00 3.22 -5.64
C VAL A 343 -25.83 2.13 -4.98
N LYS A 344 -26.55 1.40 -5.79
CA LYS A 344 -27.52 0.39 -5.30
C LYS A 344 -26.84 -0.62 -4.38
N PRO A 345 -27.32 -0.74 -3.12
CA PRO A 345 -26.64 -1.56 -2.11
C PRO A 345 -26.55 -3.04 -2.48
N ASN A 346 -27.62 -3.60 -3.04
CA ASN A 346 -27.68 -5.02 -3.40
C ASN A 346 -26.60 -5.42 -4.43
N GLU A 347 -26.27 -4.51 -5.34
CA GLU A 347 -25.26 -4.74 -6.38
C GLU A 347 -23.84 -4.34 -5.94
N ASN A 348 -23.69 -3.62 -4.83
CA ASN A 348 -22.42 -3.09 -4.34
C ASN A 348 -22.12 -3.50 -2.90
N SER A 349 -22.59 -2.75 -1.91
CA SER A 349 -22.26 -2.95 -0.49
C SER A 349 -22.64 -4.33 0.02
N HIS A 350 -23.87 -4.75 -0.22
CA HIS A 350 -24.36 -6.07 0.20
C HIS A 350 -23.65 -7.20 -0.55
N ALA A 351 -23.48 -7.08 -1.88
CA ALA A 351 -22.75 -8.06 -2.67
C ALA A 351 -21.29 -8.21 -2.21
N TYR A 352 -20.67 -7.12 -1.74
CA TYR A 352 -19.33 -7.16 -1.15
C TYR A 352 -19.33 -7.92 0.18
N CYS A 353 -20.27 -7.64 1.07
CA CYS A 353 -20.44 -8.38 2.33
C CYS A 353 -20.61 -9.89 2.09
N GLU A 354 -21.40 -10.27 1.09
CA GLU A 354 -21.56 -11.68 0.73
C GLU A 354 -20.25 -12.31 0.21
N ALA A 355 -19.48 -11.58 -0.60
CA ALA A 355 -18.18 -12.05 -1.07
C ALA A 355 -17.19 -12.25 0.10
N LEU A 356 -17.16 -11.30 1.07
CA LEU A 356 -16.34 -11.39 2.28
C LEU A 356 -16.74 -12.61 3.13
N ARG A 357 -18.03 -12.80 3.40
CA ARG A 357 -18.54 -13.98 4.15
C ARG A 357 -18.17 -15.29 3.47
N LYS A 358 -18.35 -15.36 2.15
CA LYS A 358 -18.01 -16.55 1.37
C LYS A 358 -16.52 -16.90 1.45
N ALA A 359 -15.66 -15.89 1.57
CA ALA A 359 -14.21 -16.06 1.74
C ALA A 359 -13.80 -16.33 3.19
N GLY A 360 -14.72 -16.31 4.15
CA GLY A 360 -14.45 -16.48 5.58
C GLY A 360 -13.85 -15.23 6.24
N VAL A 361 -13.98 -14.05 5.62
CA VAL A 361 -13.52 -12.78 6.17
C VAL A 361 -14.56 -12.24 7.16
N PRO A 362 -14.16 -11.84 8.39
CA PRO A 362 -15.06 -11.17 9.32
C PRO A 362 -15.62 -9.87 8.73
N VAL A 363 -16.94 -9.72 8.71
CA VAL A 363 -17.61 -8.53 8.21
C VAL A 363 -18.70 -8.06 9.16
N LYS A 364 -18.64 -6.78 9.54
CA LYS A 364 -19.68 -6.05 10.24
C LYS A 364 -20.48 -5.26 9.20
N GLU A 365 -21.64 -5.75 8.83
CA GLU A 365 -22.54 -5.09 7.88
C GLU A 365 -23.56 -4.23 8.63
N ILE A 366 -23.69 -2.97 8.25
CA ILE A 366 -24.55 -1.96 8.87
C ILE A 366 -25.47 -1.33 7.82
N PRO A 367 -26.61 -1.96 7.51
CA PRO A 367 -27.64 -1.36 6.68
C PRO A 367 -28.45 -0.34 7.49
N HIS A 368 -28.54 0.88 6.99
CA HIS A 368 -29.43 1.92 7.51
C HIS A 368 -30.69 1.97 6.65
N GLU A 369 -31.87 2.09 7.27
CA GLU A 369 -33.15 2.13 6.55
C GLU A 369 -33.23 3.30 5.55
N THR A 370 -32.69 4.46 5.95
CA THR A 370 -32.71 5.69 5.16
C THR A 370 -31.40 6.44 5.29
N GLY A 371 -31.14 7.36 4.34
CA GLY A 371 -29.95 8.21 4.31
C GLY A 371 -29.49 8.50 2.89
N GLY A 372 -29.97 7.74 1.92
CA GLY A 372 -29.53 7.86 0.52
C GLY A 372 -28.02 7.60 0.39
N HIS A 373 -27.41 8.24 -0.58
CA HIS A 373 -25.97 8.10 -0.84
C HIS A 373 -25.15 9.06 0.03
N HIS A 374 -25.32 8.98 1.37
CA HIS A 374 -24.58 9.83 2.32
C HIS A 374 -24.67 9.28 3.76
N TRP A 375 -23.61 9.47 4.56
CA TRP A 375 -23.56 9.04 5.97
C TRP A 375 -24.04 10.11 7.00
N GLY A 376 -24.28 11.33 6.56
CA GLY A 376 -24.58 12.46 7.46
C GLY A 376 -25.87 12.33 8.28
N GLN A 377 -26.72 11.35 7.97
CA GLN A 377 -27.94 11.03 8.73
C GLN A 377 -27.79 9.83 9.69
N TRP A 378 -26.65 9.15 9.66
CA TRP A 378 -26.38 7.97 10.49
C TRP A 378 -25.86 8.39 11.86
N GLN A 379 -26.76 8.73 12.78
CA GLN A 379 -26.38 9.29 14.09
C GLN A 379 -25.45 8.39 14.89
N ASP A 380 -25.64 7.07 14.81
CA ASP A 380 -24.86 6.08 15.55
C ASP A 380 -23.59 5.63 14.84
N PHE A 381 -23.35 6.08 13.61
CA PHE A 381 -22.25 5.61 12.79
C PHE A 381 -20.88 5.79 13.45
N PRO A 382 -20.49 6.98 13.99
CA PRO A 382 -19.18 7.13 14.60
C PRO A 382 -18.97 6.21 15.81
N ALA A 383 -19.97 6.10 16.69
CA ALA A 383 -19.89 5.25 17.88
C ALA A 383 -19.75 3.77 17.51
N SER A 384 -20.62 3.28 16.62
CA SER A 384 -20.58 1.89 16.14
C SER A 384 -19.27 1.54 15.43
N MET A 385 -18.73 2.45 14.64
CA MET A 385 -17.45 2.29 13.96
C MET A 385 -16.30 2.15 14.97
N PHE A 386 -16.20 3.04 15.97
CA PHE A 386 -15.12 2.99 16.96
C PHE A 386 -15.25 1.79 17.90
N GLU A 387 -16.47 1.37 18.27
CA GLU A 387 -16.69 0.13 19.02
C GLU A 387 -16.20 -1.09 18.23
N TRP A 388 -16.47 -1.12 16.94
CA TRP A 388 -15.98 -2.20 16.09
C TRP A 388 -14.44 -2.19 15.98
N ILE A 389 -13.81 -1.04 15.75
CA ILE A 389 -12.35 -0.92 15.73
C ILE A 389 -11.76 -1.43 17.07
N ALA A 390 -12.32 -1.01 18.20
CA ALA A 390 -11.88 -1.45 19.51
C ALA A 390 -11.99 -2.98 19.69
N SER A 391 -13.04 -3.60 19.12
CA SER A 391 -13.19 -5.06 19.17
C SER A 391 -12.09 -5.84 18.47
N LEU A 392 -11.42 -5.25 17.46
CA LEU A 392 -10.31 -5.87 16.75
C LEU A 392 -9.03 -6.01 17.61
N HIS A 393 -8.98 -5.38 18.78
CA HIS A 393 -7.88 -5.51 19.74
C HIS A 393 -8.15 -6.53 20.84
N ALA A 394 -9.35 -7.08 20.89
CA ALA A 394 -9.74 -8.05 21.92
C ALA A 394 -9.42 -9.51 21.53
N GLU A 395 -8.99 -9.73 20.29
CA GLU A 395 -8.53 -11.03 19.77
C GLU A 395 -7.00 -11.13 19.80
#